data_554fc748f7f0400bb3c5ffde6a38a127
#
_entry.id   554fc748f7f0400bb3c5ffde6a38a127
#
_cell.length_a   1.000
_cell.length_b   1.000
_cell.length_c   1.000
_cell.angle_alpha   90.00
_cell.angle_beta   90.00
_cell.angle_gamma   90.00
#
_symmetry.space_group_name_H-M   'P 1'
#
loop_
_entity.id
_entity.type
_entity.pdbx_description
1 polymer ?
#
loop_
_entity_poly.entity_id
_entity_poly.type
_entity_poly.pdbx_seq_one_letter_code
_entity_poly.pdbx_strand_id
1 'polypeptide(L)'
;MYNARMSRRFVRNLVALVVFVLLPAGFQLACSRSRDVSKDLKIVDARTGWYDAGIVDGKNKLVPSIAFRLQNVSQEEIARVQVNAIFHRIDEKEPWGDYYAPAIGSEGLPASATGNELVLRGNLGYTSPDQTRAQILADRRFVDAKVEVFGKHGSRTWVKMGEFPIERKLLTAAPPK
;
A
#
# COMPACT_ATOMS: atom_id res chain seq x y z
N MET A 1 5.19 73.69 -30.60
CA MET A 1 6.21 72.64 -30.50
C MET A 1 6.39 72.26 -29.02
N TYR A 2 5.77 71.21 -28.57
CA TYR A 2 5.88 70.71 -27.18
C TYR A 2 6.75 69.45 -27.20
N ASN A 3 7.98 69.57 -26.75
CA ASN A 3 8.89 68.45 -26.57
C ASN A 3 8.67 67.81 -25.16
N ALA A 4 7.96 66.73 -25.09
CA ALA A 4 7.83 65.97 -23.89
C ALA A 4 9.08 65.06 -23.70
N ARG A 5 10.04 65.53 -22.90
CA ARG A 5 11.14 64.70 -22.39
C ARG A 5 10.55 63.69 -21.38
N MET A 6 10.21 62.53 -21.83
CA MET A 6 9.82 61.43 -20.95
C MET A 6 11.03 61.04 -20.07
N SER A 7 10.89 61.26 -18.76
CA SER A 7 11.95 61.04 -17.77
C SER A 7 12.40 59.59 -17.76
N ARG A 8 13.72 59.36 -17.88
CA ARG A 8 14.34 58.00 -17.81
C ARG A 8 13.96 57.24 -16.54
N ARG A 9 13.53 57.91 -15.49
CA ARG A 9 13.05 57.31 -14.25
C ARG A 9 11.67 56.64 -14.43
N PHE A 10 10.81 57.20 -15.29
CA PHE A 10 9.47 56.63 -15.56
C PHE A 10 9.54 55.35 -16.35
N VAL A 11 10.43 55.28 -17.34
CA VAL A 11 10.64 54.04 -18.15
C VAL A 11 11.26 52.93 -17.28
N ARG A 12 12.21 53.28 -16.40
CA ARG A 12 12.86 52.30 -15.50
C ARG A 12 11.89 51.69 -14.50
N ASN A 13 10.96 52.49 -13.97
CA ASN A 13 9.93 52.00 -13.05
C ASN A 13 8.86 51.15 -13.76
N LEU A 14 8.52 51.47 -15.02
CA LEU A 14 7.59 50.69 -15.83
C LEU A 14 8.16 49.34 -16.19
N VAL A 15 9.45 49.26 -16.55
CA VAL A 15 10.14 48.00 -16.84
C VAL A 15 10.26 47.12 -15.59
N ALA A 16 10.56 47.74 -14.41
CA ALA A 16 10.61 47.01 -13.15
C ALA A 16 9.23 46.47 -12.74
N LEU A 17 8.14 47.18 -13.00
CA LEU A 17 6.78 46.70 -12.70
C LEU A 17 6.35 45.57 -13.61
N VAL A 18 6.71 45.60 -14.89
CA VAL A 18 6.37 44.52 -15.86
C VAL A 18 7.15 43.22 -15.56
N VAL A 19 8.41 43.33 -15.13
CA VAL A 19 9.23 42.16 -14.73
C VAL A 19 8.69 41.53 -13.45
N PHE A 20 8.16 42.30 -12.50
CA PHE A 20 7.61 41.76 -11.24
C PHE A 20 6.25 41.08 -11.40
N VAL A 21 5.46 41.43 -12.43
CA VAL A 21 4.16 40.85 -12.72
C VAL A 21 4.27 39.51 -13.51
N LEU A 22 5.40 39.32 -14.23
CA LEU A 22 5.59 38.09 -15.05
C LEU A 22 6.25 36.92 -14.31
N LEU A 23 6.73 37.11 -13.07
CA LEU A 23 7.41 36.06 -12.30
C LEU A 23 6.53 35.10 -11.47
N PRO A 24 5.23 35.32 -11.17
CA PRO A 24 4.44 34.35 -10.41
C PRO A 24 3.70 33.29 -11.24
N ALA A 25 3.85 33.27 -12.57
CA ALA A 25 3.12 32.32 -13.42
C ALA A 25 3.74 30.89 -13.45
N GLY A 26 4.84 30.65 -12.75
CA GLY A 26 5.58 29.37 -12.76
C GLY A 26 5.30 28.40 -11.61
N PHE A 27 4.57 28.78 -10.58
CA PHE A 27 4.13 27.86 -9.54
C PHE A 27 2.87 27.10 -10.03
N GLN A 28 3.06 26.25 -11.00
CA GLN A 28 2.14 25.15 -11.26
C GLN A 28 2.13 24.32 -9.97
N LEU A 29 1.09 24.49 -9.16
CA LEU A 29 0.73 23.55 -8.12
C LEU A 29 0.69 22.18 -8.77
N ALA A 30 1.74 21.38 -8.56
CA ALA A 30 1.73 19.96 -8.83
C ALA A 30 0.70 19.34 -7.86
N CYS A 31 -0.58 19.57 -8.14
CA CYS A 31 -1.66 18.78 -7.56
C CYS A 31 -1.35 17.35 -7.95
N SER A 32 -0.83 16.56 -7.01
CA SER A 32 -0.60 15.15 -7.23
C SER A 32 -1.91 14.54 -7.73
N ARG A 33 -1.91 14.16 -9.00
CA ARG A 33 -3.07 13.59 -9.69
C ARG A 33 -3.56 12.43 -8.85
N SER A 34 -4.85 12.41 -8.55
CA SER A 34 -5.49 11.30 -7.85
C SER A 34 -5.28 10.02 -8.65
N ARG A 35 -4.45 9.10 -8.13
CA ARG A 35 -4.21 7.80 -8.75
C ARG A 35 -5.11 6.74 -8.13
N ASP A 36 -5.68 5.92 -8.97
CA ASP A 36 -6.39 4.70 -8.58
C ASP A 36 -5.37 3.56 -8.53
N VAL A 37 -4.94 3.22 -7.32
CA VAL A 37 -3.91 2.20 -7.11
C VAL A 37 -4.28 0.83 -7.69
N SER A 38 -5.57 0.52 -7.85
CA SER A 38 -6.01 -0.76 -8.43
C SER A 38 -5.74 -0.86 -9.94
N LYS A 39 -5.55 0.29 -10.61
CA LYS A 39 -5.21 0.35 -12.03
C LYS A 39 -3.71 0.45 -12.26
N ASP A 40 -3.02 1.13 -11.37
CA ASP A 40 -1.60 1.42 -11.51
C ASP A 40 -0.69 0.34 -10.89
N LEU A 41 -1.22 -0.43 -9.92
CA LEU A 41 -0.48 -1.48 -9.23
C LEU A 41 -1.18 -2.82 -9.36
N LYS A 42 -0.39 -3.89 -9.53
CA LYS A 42 -0.85 -5.28 -9.47
C LYS A 42 -0.20 -6.01 -8.31
N ILE A 43 -0.98 -6.87 -7.65
CA ILE A 43 -0.46 -7.86 -6.73
C ILE A 43 0.12 -8.99 -7.57
N VAL A 44 1.40 -9.32 -7.35
CA VAL A 44 2.12 -10.42 -8.00
C VAL A 44 2.77 -11.31 -6.94
N ASP A 45 3.10 -12.55 -7.30
CA ASP A 45 3.76 -13.54 -6.44
C ASP A 45 2.98 -13.78 -5.12
N ALA A 46 1.66 -13.69 -5.16
CA ALA A 46 0.83 -13.85 -3.97
C ALA A 46 0.89 -15.30 -3.46
N ARG A 47 1.21 -15.42 -2.16
CA ARG A 47 1.22 -16.69 -1.42
C ARG A 47 0.47 -16.49 -0.13
N THR A 48 -0.41 -17.42 0.21
CA THR A 48 -1.18 -17.38 1.44
C THR A 48 -0.88 -18.61 2.30
N GLY A 49 -1.22 -18.50 3.56
CA GLY A 49 -1.05 -19.60 4.52
C GLY A 49 -1.17 -19.10 5.96
N TRP A 50 -0.77 -19.95 6.87
CA TRP A 50 -0.83 -19.69 8.30
C TRP A 50 0.59 -19.45 8.82
N TYR A 51 0.80 -18.28 9.41
CA TYR A 51 2.07 -17.96 10.04
C TYR A 51 2.12 -18.52 11.45
N ASP A 52 3.23 -19.17 11.78
CA ASP A 52 3.50 -19.63 13.14
C ASP A 52 3.92 -18.44 14.01
N ALA A 53 3.02 -17.99 14.86
CA ALA A 53 3.28 -16.91 15.81
C ALA A 53 4.00 -17.40 17.08
N GLY A 54 4.40 -18.66 17.12
CA GLY A 54 5.09 -19.27 18.24
C GLY A 54 4.13 -19.69 19.37
N ILE A 55 4.65 -19.66 20.60
CA ILE A 55 3.88 -19.95 21.81
C ILE A 55 3.47 -18.62 22.44
N VAL A 56 2.16 -18.41 22.54
CA VAL A 56 1.55 -17.23 23.16
C VAL A 56 0.68 -17.74 24.31
N ASP A 57 0.93 -17.27 25.53
CA ASP A 57 0.24 -17.69 26.75
C ASP A 57 0.20 -19.23 26.93
N GLY A 58 1.33 -19.89 26.67
CA GLY A 58 1.47 -21.34 26.76
C GLY A 58 0.78 -22.15 25.65
N LYS A 59 0.28 -21.49 24.61
CA LYS A 59 -0.46 -22.13 23.49
C LYS A 59 0.23 -21.89 22.16
N ASN A 60 0.29 -22.91 21.32
CA ASN A 60 0.68 -22.75 19.92
C ASN A 60 -0.31 -21.83 19.22
N LYS A 61 0.18 -20.81 18.50
CA LYS A 61 -0.66 -19.83 17.79
C LYS A 61 -0.34 -19.80 16.30
N LEU A 62 -1.39 -19.93 15.48
CA LEU A 62 -1.35 -19.73 14.03
C LEU A 62 -2.22 -18.56 13.64
N VAL A 63 -1.69 -17.64 12.82
CA VAL A 63 -2.44 -16.47 12.30
C VAL A 63 -2.51 -16.52 10.79
N PRO A 64 -3.64 -16.10 10.16
CA PRO A 64 -3.74 -16.07 8.72
C PRO A 64 -2.78 -15.02 8.16
N SER A 65 -2.19 -15.30 7.01
CA SER A 65 -1.14 -14.46 6.45
C SER A 65 -1.14 -14.51 4.93
N ILE A 66 -0.71 -13.40 4.33
CA ILE A 66 -0.44 -13.28 2.90
C ILE A 66 0.94 -12.65 2.69
N ALA A 67 1.69 -13.20 1.74
CA ALA A 67 2.92 -12.61 1.22
C ALA A 67 2.73 -12.30 -0.26
N PHE A 68 3.14 -11.11 -0.71
CA PHE A 68 3.01 -10.68 -2.10
C PHE A 68 3.98 -9.54 -2.41
N ARG A 69 4.06 -9.18 -3.68
CA ARG A 69 4.76 -7.99 -4.17
C ARG A 69 3.79 -7.09 -4.92
N LEU A 70 4.11 -5.80 -4.97
CA LEU A 70 3.41 -4.85 -5.84
C LEU A 70 4.24 -4.59 -7.08
N GLN A 71 3.63 -4.77 -8.24
CA GLN A 71 4.20 -4.38 -9.53
C GLN A 71 3.54 -3.09 -10.00
N ASN A 72 4.35 -2.09 -10.32
CA ASN A 72 3.88 -0.87 -10.97
C ASN A 72 3.65 -1.15 -12.46
N VAL A 73 2.39 -1.16 -12.89
CA VAL A 73 2.02 -1.37 -14.30
C VAL A 73 1.73 -0.07 -15.04
N SER A 74 1.89 1.07 -14.35
CA SER A 74 1.74 2.39 -14.96
C SER A 74 3.04 2.83 -15.67
N GLN A 75 2.95 3.93 -16.43
CA GLN A 75 4.09 4.51 -17.14
C GLN A 75 4.88 5.52 -16.29
N GLU A 76 4.48 5.74 -15.04
CA GLU A 76 5.09 6.72 -14.16
C GLU A 76 5.45 6.09 -12.82
N GLU A 77 6.42 6.68 -12.13
CA GLU A 77 6.74 6.30 -10.75
C GLU A 77 5.54 6.53 -9.84
N ILE A 78 5.34 5.62 -8.89
CA ILE A 78 4.30 5.70 -7.88
C ILE A 78 4.92 5.63 -6.48
N ALA A 79 4.57 6.57 -5.60
CA ALA A 79 5.10 6.66 -4.24
C ALA A 79 3.96 6.75 -3.21
N ARG A 80 4.31 6.61 -1.93
CA ARG A 80 3.38 6.79 -0.79
C ARG A 80 2.13 5.93 -0.86
N VAL A 81 2.33 4.65 -1.14
CA VAL A 81 1.26 3.65 -1.17
C VAL A 81 1.22 2.90 0.16
N GLN A 82 0.02 2.74 0.66
CA GLN A 82 -0.27 1.98 1.87
C GLN A 82 -1.18 0.82 1.50
N VAL A 83 -1.05 -0.29 2.21
CA VAL A 83 -1.90 -1.46 2.05
C VAL A 83 -2.56 -1.84 3.37
N ASN A 84 -3.76 -2.39 3.28
CA ASN A 84 -4.47 -3.00 4.40
C ASN A 84 -4.95 -4.38 3.97
N ALA A 85 -4.63 -5.40 4.75
CA ALA A 85 -5.12 -6.76 4.58
C ALA A 85 -6.21 -7.01 5.63
N ILE A 86 -7.42 -7.31 5.20
CA ILE A 86 -8.56 -7.62 6.07
C ILE A 86 -8.83 -9.12 5.97
N PHE A 87 -8.70 -9.82 7.09
CA PHE A 87 -8.89 -11.26 7.18
C PHE A 87 -10.32 -11.57 7.66
N HIS A 88 -10.95 -12.56 7.01
CA HIS A 88 -12.28 -13.06 7.36
C HIS A 88 -12.24 -14.58 7.48
N ARG A 89 -12.99 -15.14 8.39
CA ARG A 89 -13.36 -16.56 8.30
C ARG A 89 -14.44 -16.71 7.22
N ILE A 90 -14.41 -17.80 6.45
CA ILE A 90 -15.25 -17.90 5.24
C ILE A 90 -16.72 -17.76 5.55
N ASP A 91 -17.18 -18.31 6.69
CA ASP A 91 -18.58 -18.33 7.08
C ASP A 91 -19.01 -17.09 7.91
N GLU A 92 -18.12 -16.12 8.11
CA GLU A 92 -18.39 -14.94 8.94
C GLU A 92 -18.36 -13.64 8.11
N LYS A 93 -19.34 -12.77 8.40
CA LYS A 93 -19.40 -11.44 7.74
C LYS A 93 -18.45 -10.45 8.38
N GLU A 94 -18.22 -10.56 9.69
CA GLU A 94 -17.38 -9.66 10.45
C GLU A 94 -15.90 -9.94 10.17
N PRO A 95 -15.07 -8.89 10.06
CA PRO A 95 -13.63 -9.07 9.94
C PRO A 95 -13.07 -9.79 11.18
N TRP A 96 -12.23 -10.78 10.92
CA TRP A 96 -11.52 -11.49 12.00
C TRP A 96 -10.25 -10.74 12.45
N GLY A 97 -9.76 -9.83 11.62
CA GLY A 97 -8.64 -8.97 11.93
C GLY A 97 -8.13 -8.27 10.70
N ASP A 98 -7.25 -7.32 10.90
CA ASP A 98 -6.62 -6.58 9.81
C ASP A 98 -5.13 -6.31 10.08
N TYR A 99 -4.42 -5.95 9.04
CA TYR A 99 -3.03 -5.53 9.11
C TYR A 99 -2.75 -4.42 8.10
N TYR A 100 -2.36 -3.28 8.63
CA TYR A 100 -1.98 -2.10 7.89
C TYR A 100 -0.45 -1.97 7.77
N ALA A 101 0.05 -1.65 6.56
CA ALA A 101 1.47 -1.41 6.34
C ALA A 101 1.73 -0.36 5.26
N PRO A 102 2.82 0.43 5.37
CA PRO A 102 3.36 1.14 4.23
C PRO A 102 3.92 0.12 3.22
N ALA A 103 3.54 0.25 1.96
CA ALA A 103 3.96 -0.67 0.89
C ALA A 103 5.00 -0.05 -0.04
N ILE A 104 4.87 1.24 -0.34
CA ILE A 104 5.81 2.02 -1.13
C ILE A 104 6.02 3.35 -0.40
N GLY A 105 7.25 3.65 -0.07
CA GLY A 105 7.64 4.87 0.64
C GLY A 105 7.71 6.10 -0.26
N SER A 106 8.45 7.10 0.19
CA SER A 106 8.69 8.34 -0.56
C SER A 106 9.70 8.17 -1.69
N GLU A 107 10.52 7.12 -1.64
CA GLU A 107 11.49 6.74 -2.68
C GLU A 107 10.83 6.31 -3.99
N GLY A 108 9.55 5.93 -3.91
CA GLY A 108 8.77 5.52 -5.07
C GLY A 108 9.10 4.13 -5.61
N LEU A 109 8.20 3.64 -6.48
CA LEU A 109 8.40 2.43 -7.27
C LEU A 109 8.35 2.84 -8.74
N PRO A 110 9.47 2.73 -9.48
CA PRO A 110 9.55 3.13 -10.87
C PRO A 110 8.52 2.42 -11.76
N ALA A 111 8.23 2.99 -12.93
CA ALA A 111 7.40 2.36 -13.95
C ALA A 111 7.90 0.94 -14.28
N SER A 112 6.98 0.00 -14.42
CA SER A 112 7.24 -1.42 -14.72
C SER A 112 8.05 -2.19 -13.67
N ALA A 113 8.48 -1.56 -12.58
CA ALA A 113 9.22 -2.20 -11.51
C ALA A 113 8.32 -3.02 -10.58
N THR A 114 8.94 -4.02 -9.92
CA THR A 114 8.32 -4.80 -8.84
C THR A 114 9.00 -4.48 -7.52
N GLY A 115 8.22 -4.16 -6.51
CA GLY A 115 8.68 -3.82 -5.17
C GLY A 115 9.15 -5.02 -4.35
N ASN A 116 9.58 -4.74 -3.12
CA ASN A 116 9.94 -5.76 -2.16
C ASN A 116 8.73 -6.62 -1.74
N GLU A 117 9.02 -7.80 -1.22
CA GLU A 117 7.97 -8.66 -0.65
C GLU A 117 7.37 -8.03 0.60
N LEU A 118 6.06 -8.01 0.65
CA LEU A 118 5.24 -7.61 1.79
C LEU A 118 4.68 -8.86 2.43
N VAL A 119 4.78 -8.97 3.76
CA VAL A 119 4.16 -10.07 4.52
C VAL A 119 3.20 -9.47 5.52
N LEU A 120 1.91 -9.65 5.29
CA LEU A 120 0.84 -9.14 6.13
C LEU A 120 0.23 -10.30 6.91
N ARG A 121 0.07 -10.13 8.23
CA ARG A 121 -0.35 -11.17 9.16
C ARG A 121 -1.51 -10.69 10.00
N GLY A 122 -2.54 -11.51 10.11
CA GLY A 122 -3.64 -11.23 11.04
C GLY A 122 -3.14 -11.18 12.49
N ASN A 123 -3.82 -10.42 13.32
CA ASN A 123 -3.56 -10.35 14.77
C ASN A 123 -4.31 -11.43 15.54
N LEU A 124 -5.44 -11.90 15.01
CA LEU A 124 -6.22 -13.02 15.54
C LEU A 124 -5.91 -14.30 14.79
N GLY A 125 -6.13 -15.44 15.44
CA GLY A 125 -5.82 -16.74 14.85
C GLY A 125 -6.26 -17.90 15.74
N TYR A 126 -5.86 -19.10 15.35
CA TYR A 126 -6.13 -20.32 16.12
C TYR A 126 -5.05 -20.53 17.17
N THR A 127 -5.47 -20.93 18.36
CA THR A 127 -4.57 -21.29 19.46
C THR A 127 -4.92 -22.66 20.01
N SER A 128 -3.90 -23.45 20.39
CA SER A 128 -4.12 -24.71 21.10
C SER A 128 -2.97 -24.98 22.08
N PRO A 129 -3.26 -25.39 23.33
CA PRO A 129 -2.23 -25.79 24.28
C PRO A 129 -1.59 -27.15 23.93
N ASP A 130 -2.39 -28.07 23.35
CA ASP A 130 -2.04 -29.49 23.25
C ASP A 130 -1.77 -29.94 21.81
N GLN A 131 -2.17 -29.16 20.80
CA GLN A 131 -2.00 -29.52 19.40
C GLN A 131 -0.73 -28.89 18.80
N THR A 132 -0.03 -29.65 17.98
CA THR A 132 1.02 -29.11 17.11
C THR A 132 0.40 -28.24 16.00
N ARG A 133 1.22 -27.43 15.32
CA ARG A 133 0.78 -26.58 14.20
C ARG A 133 0.07 -27.39 13.10
N ALA A 134 0.60 -28.56 12.76
CA ALA A 134 0.00 -29.44 11.77
C ALA A 134 -1.37 -30.00 12.24
N GLN A 135 -1.49 -30.35 13.52
CA GLN A 135 -2.76 -30.82 14.09
C GLN A 135 -3.81 -29.71 14.14
N ILE A 136 -3.43 -28.46 14.45
CA ILE A 136 -4.35 -27.32 14.39
C ILE A 136 -4.91 -27.18 12.96
N LEU A 137 -4.05 -27.20 11.94
CA LEU A 137 -4.48 -27.07 10.54
C LEU A 137 -5.35 -28.25 10.07
N ALA A 138 -5.16 -29.44 10.64
CA ALA A 138 -5.92 -30.63 10.31
C ALA A 138 -7.20 -30.81 11.16
N ASP A 139 -7.44 -29.94 12.15
CA ASP A 139 -8.61 -30.05 13.03
C ASP A 139 -9.92 -29.89 12.24
N ARG A 140 -10.92 -30.72 12.52
CA ARG A 140 -12.22 -30.64 11.85
C ARG A 140 -12.99 -29.36 12.13
N ARG A 141 -12.71 -28.70 13.24
CA ARG A 141 -13.32 -27.41 13.65
C ARG A 141 -12.58 -26.20 13.07
N PHE A 142 -11.53 -26.44 12.31
CA PHE A 142 -10.78 -25.38 11.65
C PHE A 142 -11.65 -24.78 10.53
N VAL A 143 -11.99 -23.52 10.66
CA VAL A 143 -12.72 -22.76 9.64
C VAL A 143 -11.72 -22.09 8.72
N ASP A 144 -11.89 -22.24 7.41
CA ASP A 144 -11.06 -21.60 6.41
C ASP A 144 -11.19 -20.06 6.47
N ALA A 145 -10.18 -19.39 6.01
CA ALA A 145 -10.15 -17.94 5.98
C ALA A 145 -9.85 -17.43 4.58
N LYS A 146 -10.17 -16.16 4.35
CA LYS A 146 -9.78 -15.39 3.18
C LYS A 146 -9.21 -14.06 3.61
N VAL A 147 -8.48 -13.42 2.71
CA VAL A 147 -7.95 -12.07 2.90
C VAL A 147 -8.37 -11.18 1.74
N GLU A 148 -8.86 -9.99 2.06
CA GLU A 148 -9.06 -8.90 1.13
C GLU A 148 -7.92 -7.90 1.27
N VAL A 149 -7.25 -7.58 0.17
CA VAL A 149 -6.16 -6.61 0.16
C VAL A 149 -6.66 -5.31 -0.45
N PHE A 150 -6.51 -4.24 0.30
CA PHE A 150 -6.83 -2.89 -0.11
C PHE A 150 -5.56 -2.06 -0.23
N GLY A 151 -5.54 -1.12 -1.16
CA GLY A 151 -4.48 -0.15 -1.33
C GLY A 151 -5.00 1.27 -1.33
N LYS A 152 -4.17 2.23 -0.93
CA LYS A 152 -4.44 3.65 -1.12
C LYS A 152 -3.17 4.43 -1.43
N HIS A 153 -3.30 5.47 -2.23
CA HIS A 153 -2.23 6.41 -2.55
C HIS A 153 -2.41 7.70 -1.72
N GLY A 154 -1.42 8.03 -0.90
CA GLY A 154 -1.45 9.22 -0.04
C GLY A 154 -2.67 9.22 0.90
N SER A 155 -3.45 10.30 0.91
CA SER A 155 -4.64 10.48 1.77
C SER A 155 -5.96 10.03 1.12
N ARG A 156 -5.89 9.22 0.07
CA ARG A 156 -7.05 8.79 -0.73
C ARG A 156 -7.88 7.70 -0.06
N THR A 157 -9.00 7.35 -0.71
CA THR A 157 -9.87 6.26 -0.30
C THR A 157 -9.19 4.91 -0.55
N TRP A 158 -9.46 3.94 0.31
CA TRP A 158 -9.06 2.55 0.12
C TRP A 158 -9.76 1.94 -1.08
N VAL A 159 -9.02 1.26 -1.93
CA VAL A 159 -9.51 0.56 -3.11
C VAL A 159 -9.13 -0.91 -3.00
N LYS A 160 -10.08 -1.82 -3.20
CA LYS A 160 -9.82 -3.27 -3.20
C LYS A 160 -8.92 -3.63 -4.37
N MET A 161 -7.81 -4.29 -4.08
CA MET A 161 -6.81 -4.74 -5.05
C MET A 161 -6.91 -6.23 -5.35
N GLY A 162 -7.43 -7.02 -4.41
CA GLY A 162 -7.59 -8.46 -4.59
C GLY A 162 -8.23 -9.14 -3.40
N GLU A 163 -8.61 -10.41 -3.61
CA GLU A 163 -9.12 -11.31 -2.57
C GLU A 163 -8.49 -12.69 -2.79
N PHE A 164 -8.03 -13.31 -1.72
CA PHE A 164 -7.29 -14.57 -1.77
C PHE A 164 -7.77 -15.51 -0.67
N PRO A 165 -8.02 -16.79 -0.97
CA PRO A 165 -8.23 -17.79 0.07
C PRO A 165 -6.92 -18.03 0.84
N ILE A 166 -7.01 -18.29 2.14
CA ILE A 166 -5.86 -18.67 2.96
C ILE A 166 -5.70 -20.19 2.89
N GLU A 167 -4.63 -20.65 2.28
CA GLU A 167 -4.34 -22.08 2.16
C GLU A 167 -4.03 -22.72 3.52
N ARG A 168 -4.52 -23.93 3.76
CA ARG A 168 -4.25 -24.72 5.00
C ARG A 168 -2.82 -25.26 5.01
N LYS A 169 -1.85 -24.38 4.99
CA LYS A 169 -0.43 -24.70 5.11
C LYS A 169 0.30 -23.64 5.91
N LEU A 170 1.45 -23.98 6.46
CA LEU A 170 2.31 -22.97 7.05
C LEU A 170 2.89 -22.06 5.94
N LEU A 171 2.78 -20.76 6.14
CA LEU A 171 3.42 -19.78 5.29
C LEU A 171 4.86 -19.60 5.77
N THR A 172 5.78 -20.20 5.05
CA THR A 172 7.22 -20.00 5.26
C THR A 172 7.69 -18.74 4.55
N ALA A 173 8.71 -18.07 5.10
CA ALA A 173 9.38 -16.98 4.38
C ALA A 173 9.85 -17.49 3.01
N ALA A 174 9.87 -16.62 1.99
CA ALA A 174 10.48 -16.97 0.72
C ALA A 174 11.96 -17.33 0.97
N PRO A 175 12.51 -18.34 0.28
CA PRO A 175 13.94 -18.58 0.36
C PRO A 175 14.70 -17.31 -0.05
N PRO A 176 15.78 -16.96 0.65
CA PRO A 176 16.61 -15.82 0.25
C PRO A 176 17.08 -16.03 -1.20
N LYS A 177 17.00 -14.97 -2.01
CA LYS A 177 17.55 -14.97 -3.38
C LYS A 177 19.06 -14.87 -3.35
#